data_f534a11adeab7fa8a3ed93269aa05126
#
_entry.id   f534a11adeab7fa8a3ed93269aa05126
#
_cell.length_a   1.000
_cell.length_b   1.000
_cell.length_c   1.000
_cell.angle_alpha   90.00
_cell.angle_beta   90.00
_cell.angle_gamma   90.00
#
_symmetry.space_group_name_H-M   'P 1'
#
loop_
_entity.id
_entity.type
_entity.pdbx_description
1 polymer ?
#
loop_
_entity_poly.entity_id
_entity_poly.type
_entity_poly.pdbx_seq_one_letter_code
_entity_poly.pdbx_strand_id
1 'polypeptide(L)'
;MNQLFKNKKGVTMAEIIMAALLLSLIFLAVSSLYVASQKFYLGSSQKVIIGYEAQYAIQHIYKNTMRAIGDETSSPSTSGIQLPNTANPSTERLDIRINANDPVTSSNYSTVTIYSYYKSGNTLIFDNGVTQESLIPKVTVTAVNFTKTTNALTGYITAYYSDPAKALTFYFSCYPRQASFN
;
A
#
# COMPACT_ATOMS: atom_id res chain seq x y z
N MET A 1 -67.47 17.76 -30.60
CA MET A 1 -66.12 17.14 -30.51
C MET A 1 -65.15 17.84 -31.45
N ASN A 2 -64.80 19.14 -31.24
CA ASN A 2 -63.91 19.92 -32.11
C ASN A 2 -63.52 21.24 -31.43
N GLN A 3 -62.82 21.21 -30.31
CA GLN A 3 -62.27 22.40 -29.66
C GLN A 3 -60.79 22.30 -29.18
N LEU A 4 -60.05 21.24 -29.64
CA LEU A 4 -58.71 20.95 -29.13
C LEU A 4 -57.53 21.58 -29.94
N PHE A 5 -57.83 22.36 -30.98
CA PHE A 5 -56.77 22.97 -31.83
C PHE A 5 -56.80 24.49 -31.92
N LYS A 6 -57.31 25.20 -30.93
CA LYS A 6 -57.31 26.66 -30.90
C LYS A 6 -56.20 27.15 -29.97
N ASN A 7 -55.06 27.36 -30.48
CA ASN A 7 -53.97 28.29 -30.15
C ASN A 7 -52.60 27.68 -30.50
N LYS A 8 -52.31 27.48 -31.79
CA LYS A 8 -50.96 27.32 -32.28
C LYS A 8 -50.34 28.72 -32.31
N LYS A 9 -49.89 29.25 -31.15
CA LYS A 9 -48.96 30.37 -31.16
C LYS A 9 -47.65 29.86 -31.70
N GLY A 10 -47.20 30.33 -32.84
CA GLY A 10 -45.90 29.99 -33.42
C GLY A 10 -44.82 30.42 -32.46
N VAL A 11 -43.80 29.59 -32.28
CA VAL A 11 -42.60 29.93 -31.48
C VAL A 11 -41.84 31.06 -32.19
N THR A 12 -41.52 32.11 -31.49
CA THR A 12 -40.76 33.23 -32.04
C THR A 12 -39.28 32.87 -32.18
N MET A 13 -38.58 33.47 -33.17
CA MET A 13 -37.16 33.25 -33.36
C MET A 13 -36.32 33.62 -32.11
N ALA A 14 -36.78 34.63 -31.37
CA ALA A 14 -36.17 35.04 -30.11
C ALA A 14 -36.28 33.94 -29.01
N GLU A 15 -37.42 33.24 -28.92
CA GLU A 15 -37.61 32.14 -27.97
C GLU A 15 -36.68 30.93 -28.28
N ILE A 16 -36.48 30.64 -29.58
CA ILE A 16 -35.55 29.55 -29.99
C ILE A 16 -34.12 29.92 -29.59
N ILE A 17 -33.67 31.15 -29.85
CA ILE A 17 -32.33 31.61 -29.48
C ILE A 17 -32.13 31.57 -27.96
N MET A 18 -33.08 32.05 -27.18
CA MET A 18 -33.01 32.02 -25.72
C MET A 18 -32.98 30.57 -25.19
N ALA A 19 -33.81 29.67 -25.74
CA ALA A 19 -33.79 28.27 -25.38
C ALA A 19 -32.46 27.59 -25.70
N ALA A 20 -31.86 27.87 -26.86
CA ALA A 20 -30.57 27.36 -27.26
C ALA A 20 -29.44 27.86 -26.34
N LEU A 21 -29.45 29.13 -25.93
CA LEU A 21 -28.50 29.71 -24.98
C LEU A 21 -28.61 29.05 -23.60
N LEU A 22 -29.82 28.90 -23.09
CA LEU A 22 -30.03 28.19 -21.80
C LEU A 22 -29.61 26.74 -21.86
N LEU A 23 -29.93 26.05 -22.96
CA LEU A 23 -29.51 24.66 -23.15
C LEU A 23 -27.98 24.52 -23.17
N SER A 24 -27.29 25.44 -23.86
CA SER A 24 -25.81 25.43 -23.93
C SER A 24 -25.16 25.64 -22.57
N LEU A 25 -25.73 26.54 -21.74
CA LEU A 25 -25.29 26.73 -20.35
C LEU A 25 -25.47 25.48 -19.50
N ILE A 26 -26.59 24.78 -19.62
CA ILE A 26 -26.87 23.54 -18.91
C ILE A 26 -25.87 22.46 -19.35
N PHE A 27 -25.61 22.32 -20.65
CA PHE A 27 -24.62 21.34 -21.14
C PHE A 27 -23.22 21.63 -20.61
N LEU A 28 -22.83 22.89 -20.54
CA LEU A 28 -21.52 23.31 -20.02
C LEU A 28 -21.39 22.97 -18.53
N ALA A 29 -22.44 23.22 -17.75
CA ALA A 29 -22.49 22.88 -16.32
C ALA A 29 -22.41 21.37 -16.09
N VAL A 30 -23.19 20.58 -16.83
CA VAL A 30 -23.19 19.12 -16.73
C VAL A 30 -21.83 18.53 -17.15
N SER A 31 -21.23 19.05 -18.24
CA SER A 31 -19.92 18.61 -18.70
C SER A 31 -18.82 18.89 -17.67
N SER A 32 -18.83 20.05 -17.04
CA SER A 32 -17.86 20.39 -16.00
C SER A 32 -17.98 19.50 -14.77
N LEU A 33 -19.22 19.20 -14.34
CA LEU A 33 -19.50 18.28 -13.24
C LEU A 33 -19.04 16.85 -13.56
N TYR A 34 -19.27 16.41 -14.79
CA TYR A 34 -18.83 15.08 -15.26
C TYR A 34 -17.30 14.96 -15.20
N VAL A 35 -16.54 15.93 -15.71
CA VAL A 35 -15.08 15.94 -15.66
C VAL A 35 -14.55 15.95 -14.23
N ALA A 36 -15.17 16.75 -13.34
CA ALA A 36 -14.82 16.79 -11.93
C ALA A 36 -15.05 15.44 -11.24
N SER A 37 -16.20 14.81 -11.49
CA SER A 37 -16.55 13.50 -10.98
C SER A 37 -15.57 12.41 -11.45
N GLN A 38 -15.19 12.40 -12.72
CA GLN A 38 -14.19 11.48 -13.28
C GLN A 38 -12.83 11.63 -12.58
N LYS A 39 -12.34 12.86 -12.41
CA LYS A 39 -11.07 13.11 -11.72
C LYS A 39 -11.10 12.64 -10.26
N PHE A 40 -12.22 12.88 -9.57
CA PHE A 40 -12.40 12.43 -8.20
C PHE A 40 -12.42 10.90 -8.11
N TYR A 41 -13.16 10.23 -8.99
CA TYR A 41 -13.23 8.77 -9.04
C TYR A 41 -11.86 8.13 -9.29
N LEU A 42 -11.11 8.61 -10.30
CA LEU A 42 -9.77 8.11 -10.62
C LEU A 42 -8.81 8.33 -9.44
N GLY A 43 -8.84 9.50 -8.81
CA GLY A 43 -8.01 9.79 -7.65
C GLY A 43 -8.31 8.90 -6.44
N SER A 44 -9.59 8.62 -6.17
CA SER A 44 -10.01 7.73 -5.09
C SER A 44 -9.63 6.28 -5.37
N SER A 45 -9.85 5.81 -6.60
CA SER A 45 -9.47 4.45 -7.02
C SER A 45 -7.97 4.18 -6.86
N GLN A 46 -7.12 5.14 -7.24
CA GLN A 46 -5.66 5.02 -7.06
C GLN A 46 -5.28 4.89 -5.59
N LYS A 47 -5.87 5.67 -4.69
CA LYS A 47 -5.61 5.59 -3.24
C LYS A 47 -6.01 4.23 -2.67
N VAL A 48 -7.12 3.68 -3.11
CA VAL A 48 -7.57 2.34 -2.68
C VAL A 48 -6.58 1.26 -3.12
N ILE A 49 -6.07 1.31 -4.35
CA ILE A 49 -5.08 0.34 -4.83
C ILE A 49 -3.79 0.44 -4.00
N ILE A 50 -3.27 1.65 -3.77
CA ILE A 50 -2.07 1.86 -2.96
C ILE A 50 -2.28 1.31 -1.54
N GLY A 51 -3.43 1.63 -0.93
CA GLY A 51 -3.78 1.17 0.42
C GLY A 51 -3.84 -0.36 0.53
N TYR A 52 -4.47 -1.01 -0.45
CA TYR A 52 -4.62 -2.46 -0.48
C TYR A 52 -3.25 -3.17 -0.61
N GLU A 53 -2.42 -2.73 -1.56
CA GLU A 53 -1.08 -3.30 -1.77
C GLU A 53 -0.17 -3.09 -0.55
N ALA A 54 -0.18 -1.88 0.04
CA ALA A 54 0.60 -1.59 1.24
C ALA A 54 0.12 -2.40 2.44
N GLN A 55 -1.19 -2.54 2.63
CA GLN A 55 -1.77 -3.35 3.70
C GLN A 55 -1.41 -4.82 3.56
N TYR A 56 -1.44 -5.37 2.35
CA TYR A 56 -0.99 -6.74 2.09
C TYR A 56 0.47 -6.94 2.51
N ALA A 57 1.36 -6.05 2.08
CA ALA A 57 2.77 -6.13 2.44
C ALA A 57 3.00 -6.03 3.95
N ILE A 58 2.31 -5.10 4.63
CA ILE A 58 2.41 -4.94 6.08
C ILE A 58 1.90 -6.19 6.81
N GLN A 59 0.79 -6.77 6.39
CA GLN A 59 0.26 -8.02 6.97
C GLN A 59 1.23 -9.18 6.76
N HIS A 60 1.89 -9.26 5.60
CA HIS A 60 2.89 -10.26 5.32
C HIS A 60 4.13 -10.12 6.23
N ILE A 61 4.63 -8.89 6.39
CA ILE A 61 5.72 -8.58 7.32
C ILE A 61 5.30 -8.93 8.76
N TYR A 62 4.11 -8.50 9.18
CA TYR A 62 3.58 -8.76 10.52
C TYR A 62 3.51 -10.26 10.82
N LYS A 63 2.91 -11.05 9.92
CA LYS A 63 2.80 -12.51 10.06
C LYS A 63 4.15 -13.18 10.29
N ASN A 64 5.17 -12.79 9.51
CA ASN A 64 6.49 -13.39 9.62
C ASN A 64 7.27 -12.85 10.82
N THR A 65 7.12 -11.57 11.15
CA THR A 65 7.71 -10.99 12.37
C THR A 65 7.20 -11.67 13.65
N MET A 66 5.92 -12.04 13.69
CA MET A 66 5.34 -12.77 14.84
C MET A 66 5.88 -14.21 14.97
N ARG A 67 6.49 -14.76 13.94
CA ARG A 67 7.12 -16.07 13.92
C ARG A 67 8.64 -16.00 14.09
N ALA A 68 9.19 -14.80 14.27
CA ALA A 68 10.62 -14.59 14.45
C ALA A 68 11.14 -15.29 15.71
N ILE A 69 12.26 -15.98 15.58
CA ILE A 69 12.88 -16.75 16.67
C ILE A 69 14.32 -16.27 16.85
N GLY A 70 14.63 -15.80 18.06
CA GLY A 70 15.98 -15.52 18.50
C GLY A 70 16.69 -16.81 18.92
N ASP A 71 17.99 -16.81 18.88
CA ASP A 71 18.85 -17.88 19.39
C ASP A 71 19.68 -17.32 20.56
N GLU A 72 19.27 -17.67 21.78
CA GLU A 72 19.96 -17.25 23.01
C GLU A 72 21.19 -18.16 23.30
N THR A 73 21.26 -19.33 22.65
CA THR A 73 22.29 -20.33 22.91
C THR A 73 23.56 -20.08 22.07
N SER A 74 23.46 -19.30 20.99
CA SER A 74 24.63 -18.91 20.19
C SER A 74 25.45 -17.83 20.90
N SER A 75 26.77 -17.91 20.80
CA SER A 75 27.68 -16.87 21.33
C SER A 75 28.39 -16.16 20.15
N PRO A 76 28.07 -14.90 19.86
CA PRO A 76 27.06 -14.06 20.52
C PRO A 76 25.62 -14.48 20.21
N SER A 77 24.67 -14.19 21.12
CA SER A 77 23.25 -14.44 20.90
C SER A 77 22.75 -13.76 19.65
N THR A 78 21.97 -14.50 18.84
CA THR A 78 21.49 -13.99 17.56
C THR A 78 20.03 -13.58 17.66
N SER A 79 19.75 -12.33 17.42
CA SER A 79 18.38 -11.79 17.40
C SER A 79 17.54 -12.43 16.28
N GLY A 80 16.27 -12.71 16.57
CA GLY A 80 15.30 -13.19 15.57
C GLY A 80 14.98 -12.17 14.49
N ILE A 81 15.21 -10.88 14.78
CA ILE A 81 15.01 -9.77 13.85
C ILE A 81 16.32 -9.03 13.71
N GLN A 82 16.82 -8.93 12.51
CA GLN A 82 18.08 -8.28 12.19
C GLN A 82 17.89 -7.17 11.16
N LEU A 83 18.55 -6.05 11.40
CA LEU A 83 18.71 -4.98 10.43
C LEU A 83 20.18 -5.02 9.98
N PRO A 84 20.47 -5.32 8.70
CA PRO A 84 21.84 -5.60 8.24
C PRO A 84 22.82 -4.45 8.39
N ASN A 85 22.34 -3.23 8.56
CA ASN A 85 23.20 -2.07 8.76
C ASN A 85 23.15 -1.62 10.21
N THR A 86 24.01 -2.17 11.04
CA THR A 86 24.12 -1.84 12.47
C THR A 86 24.60 -0.42 12.75
N ALA A 87 25.23 0.24 11.76
CA ALA A 87 25.70 1.63 11.89
C ALA A 87 24.56 2.64 11.76
N ASN A 88 23.42 2.24 11.20
CA ASN A 88 22.25 3.09 11.06
C ASN A 88 21.02 2.32 11.57
N PRO A 89 20.32 2.80 12.62
CA PRO A 89 19.18 2.10 13.20
C PRO A 89 17.98 1.98 12.26
N SER A 90 18.00 2.65 11.13
CA SER A 90 16.97 2.56 10.11
C SER A 90 17.54 2.08 8.79
N THR A 91 17.02 0.98 8.26
CA THR A 91 17.49 0.38 7.01
C THR A 91 16.35 0.08 6.05
N GLU A 92 16.67 0.02 4.76
CA GLU A 92 15.73 -0.41 3.72
C GLU A 92 15.59 -1.95 3.65
N ARG A 93 16.29 -2.69 4.52
CA ARG A 93 16.26 -4.15 4.60
C ARG A 93 15.98 -4.64 6.01
N LEU A 94 15.13 -5.65 6.09
CA LEU A 94 14.74 -6.37 7.29
C LEU A 94 14.97 -7.87 7.07
N ASP A 95 15.74 -8.50 7.93
CA ASP A 95 15.96 -9.94 7.94
C ASP A 95 15.29 -10.55 9.18
N ILE A 96 14.45 -11.57 8.97
CA ILE A 96 13.70 -12.28 10.00
C ILE A 96 14.13 -13.73 10.01
N ARG A 97 14.61 -14.21 11.15
CA ARG A 97 14.94 -15.63 11.35
C ARG A 97 13.68 -16.38 11.72
N ILE A 98 13.36 -17.39 10.94
CA ILE A 98 12.20 -18.26 11.15
C ILE A 98 12.68 -19.71 11.19
N ASN A 99 12.15 -20.49 12.11
CA ASN A 99 12.32 -21.93 12.03
C ASN A 99 11.36 -22.47 10.96
N ALA A 100 11.91 -23.22 10.00
CA ALA A 100 11.11 -23.85 8.95
C ALA A 100 10.16 -24.92 9.47
N ASN A 101 10.45 -25.50 10.65
CA ASN A 101 9.66 -26.55 11.29
C ASN A 101 8.88 -25.97 12.47
N ASP A 102 7.58 -25.83 12.32
CA ASP A 102 6.65 -25.47 13.39
C ASP A 102 5.85 -26.73 13.82
N PRO A 103 5.82 -27.13 15.10
CA PRO A 103 6.30 -26.42 16.29
C PRO A 103 7.81 -26.53 16.53
N VAL A 104 8.35 -25.47 17.14
CA VAL A 104 9.76 -25.41 17.52
C VAL A 104 10.04 -26.43 18.63
N THR A 105 10.85 -27.43 18.32
CA THR A 105 11.41 -28.32 19.33
C THR A 105 12.88 -27.98 19.52
N SER A 106 13.41 -28.17 20.72
CA SER A 106 14.81 -27.88 21.08
C SER A 106 15.87 -28.56 20.17
N SER A 107 15.48 -29.59 19.44
CA SER A 107 16.35 -30.31 18.49
C SER A 107 16.39 -29.65 17.09
N ASN A 108 15.55 -28.70 16.78
CA ASN A 108 15.37 -28.16 15.42
C ASN A 108 15.97 -26.77 15.20
N TYR A 109 16.75 -26.24 16.14
CA TYR A 109 17.39 -24.93 16.01
C TYR A 109 18.42 -24.84 14.86
N SER A 110 18.84 -25.97 14.30
CA SER A 110 19.86 -26.01 13.24
C SER A 110 19.31 -25.65 11.84
N THR A 111 18.00 -25.66 11.64
CA THR A 111 17.34 -25.34 10.35
C THR A 111 16.67 -23.99 10.39
N VAL A 112 17.46 -22.93 10.39
CA VAL A 112 16.95 -21.56 10.35
C VAL A 112 16.85 -21.07 8.92
N THR A 113 15.67 -20.63 8.53
CA THR A 113 15.46 -19.92 7.27
C THR A 113 15.42 -18.41 7.54
N ILE A 114 16.13 -17.64 6.73
CA ILE A 114 16.11 -16.18 6.80
C ILE A 114 15.11 -15.67 5.76
N TYR A 115 14.14 -14.93 6.22
CA TYR A 115 13.19 -14.18 5.38
C TYR A 115 13.61 -12.74 5.32
N SER A 116 13.91 -12.26 4.12
CA SER A 116 14.38 -10.89 3.90
C SER A 116 13.32 -10.05 3.21
N TYR A 117 13.17 -8.83 3.69
CA TYR A 117 12.35 -7.80 3.06
C TYR A 117 13.24 -6.62 2.72
N TYR A 118 13.25 -6.21 1.48
CA TYR A 118 14.08 -5.08 1.06
C TYR A 118 13.49 -4.39 -0.17
N LYS A 119 13.83 -3.11 -0.30
CA LYS A 119 13.48 -2.35 -1.49
C LYS A 119 14.47 -2.70 -2.61
N SER A 120 13.95 -3.08 -3.77
CA SER A 120 14.72 -3.26 -4.99
C SER A 120 14.07 -2.47 -6.13
N GLY A 121 14.78 -1.49 -6.66
CA GLY A 121 14.21 -0.58 -7.64
C GLY A 121 12.95 0.13 -7.09
N ASN A 122 11.83 -0.12 -7.74
CA ASN A 122 10.54 0.50 -7.44
C ASN A 122 9.55 -0.43 -6.71
N THR A 123 10.02 -1.52 -6.14
CA THR A 123 9.14 -2.49 -5.46
C THR A 123 9.73 -2.97 -4.14
N LEU A 124 8.87 -3.50 -3.27
CA LEU A 124 9.25 -4.21 -2.06
C LEU A 124 9.33 -5.71 -2.38
N ILE A 125 10.51 -6.28 -2.20
CA ILE A 125 10.79 -7.71 -2.42
C ILE A 125 10.71 -8.45 -1.09
N PHE A 126 10.09 -9.61 -1.14
CA PHE A 126 10.21 -10.67 -0.15
C PHE A 126 11.08 -11.77 -0.71
N ASP A 127 12.08 -12.20 0.07
CA ASP A 127 13.00 -13.27 -0.27
C ASP A 127 13.00 -14.30 0.88
N ASN A 128 12.62 -15.52 0.57
CA ASN A 128 12.59 -16.63 1.54
C ASN A 128 13.85 -17.53 1.48
N GLY A 129 14.89 -17.06 0.78
CA GLY A 129 16.13 -17.83 0.55
C GLY A 129 16.05 -18.81 -0.62
N VAL A 130 14.87 -19.06 -1.20
CA VAL A 130 14.65 -19.94 -2.35
C VAL A 130 14.01 -19.17 -3.51
N THR A 131 13.04 -18.33 -3.21
CA THR A 131 12.28 -17.55 -4.20
C THR A 131 12.20 -16.08 -3.78
N GLN A 132 12.17 -15.22 -4.77
CA GLN A 132 11.94 -13.78 -4.57
C GLN A 132 10.59 -13.39 -5.16
N GLU A 133 9.81 -12.66 -4.39
CA GLU A 133 8.46 -12.22 -4.76
C GLU A 133 8.30 -10.72 -4.53
N SER A 134 7.68 -10.04 -5.47
CA SER A 134 7.26 -8.65 -5.28
C SER A 134 5.98 -8.61 -4.47
N LEU A 135 6.02 -8.01 -3.29
CA LEU A 135 4.83 -7.85 -2.42
C LEU A 135 3.91 -6.73 -2.89
N ILE A 136 4.42 -5.78 -3.65
CA ILE A 136 3.69 -4.59 -4.10
C ILE A 136 3.89 -4.42 -5.62
N PRO A 137 3.29 -5.29 -6.44
CA PRO A 137 3.55 -5.30 -7.88
C PRO A 137 2.84 -4.20 -8.67
N LYS A 138 1.75 -3.62 -8.14
CA LYS A 138 0.90 -2.68 -8.89
C LYS A 138 1.19 -1.21 -8.65
N VAL A 139 2.05 -0.89 -7.69
CA VAL A 139 2.39 0.49 -7.34
C VAL A 139 3.89 0.66 -7.24
N THR A 140 4.35 1.90 -7.38
CA THR A 140 5.76 2.25 -7.26
C THR A 140 6.10 2.57 -5.81
N VAL A 141 7.04 1.83 -5.23
CA VAL A 141 7.57 2.05 -3.89
C VAL A 141 8.72 3.03 -3.95
N THR A 142 8.59 4.17 -3.30
CA THR A 142 9.64 5.19 -3.24
C THR A 142 10.58 5.04 -2.06
N ALA A 143 10.01 4.70 -0.90
CA ALA A 143 10.80 4.51 0.31
C ALA A 143 10.24 3.37 1.14
N VAL A 144 11.14 2.62 1.74
CA VAL A 144 10.88 1.63 2.78
C VAL A 144 11.89 1.87 3.89
N ASN A 145 11.43 1.81 5.12
CA ASN A 145 12.32 1.94 6.25
C ASN A 145 11.87 0.99 7.36
N PHE A 146 12.83 0.33 7.97
CA PHE A 146 12.64 -0.54 9.12
C PHE A 146 13.49 -0.03 10.27
N THR A 147 12.91 0.07 11.44
CA THR A 147 13.58 0.49 12.68
C THR A 147 13.29 -0.51 13.77
N LYS A 148 14.32 -1.00 14.40
CA LYS A 148 14.23 -1.90 15.55
C LYS A 148 14.38 -1.08 16.83
N THR A 149 13.42 -1.21 17.71
CA THR A 149 13.51 -0.76 19.12
C THR A 149 13.69 -1.97 20.03
N THR A 150 13.87 -1.77 21.34
CA THR A 150 14.12 -2.87 22.29
C THR A 150 13.09 -4.00 22.19
N ASN A 151 11.80 -3.69 21.97
CA ASN A 151 10.72 -4.67 21.98
C ASN A 151 9.82 -4.60 20.74
N ALA A 152 10.13 -3.78 19.77
CA ALA A 152 9.26 -3.59 18.60
C ALA A 152 10.05 -3.41 17.30
N LEU A 153 9.47 -3.90 16.23
CA LEU A 153 9.82 -3.54 14.88
C LEU A 153 8.82 -2.47 14.41
N THR A 154 9.34 -1.32 14.04
CA THR A 154 8.56 -0.24 13.44
C THR A 154 9.06 0.04 12.04
N GLY A 155 8.25 0.65 11.21
CA GLY A 155 8.69 1.04 9.89
C GLY A 155 7.62 1.78 9.11
N TYR A 156 7.98 2.13 7.87
CA TYR A 156 7.02 2.72 6.95
C TYR A 156 7.29 2.28 5.51
N ILE A 157 6.24 2.33 4.71
CA ILE A 157 6.29 2.11 3.26
C ILE A 157 5.65 3.32 2.60
N THR A 158 6.38 3.96 1.70
CA THR A 158 5.85 5.07 0.88
C THR A 158 5.70 4.61 -0.56
N ALA A 159 4.51 4.74 -1.11
CA ALA A 159 4.21 4.29 -2.45
C ALA A 159 3.23 5.21 -3.18
N TYR A 160 3.27 5.21 -4.52
CA TYR A 160 2.31 5.89 -5.38
C TYR A 160 1.92 4.99 -6.57
N TYR A 161 0.78 5.27 -7.20
CA TYR A 161 0.31 4.50 -8.35
C TYR A 161 0.83 5.07 -9.68
N SER A 162 0.53 6.32 -10.00
CA SER A 162 0.90 6.95 -11.28
C SER A 162 1.56 8.31 -11.12
N ASP A 163 1.35 9.01 -10.00
CA ASP A 163 1.80 10.37 -9.76
C ASP A 163 2.59 10.42 -8.44
N PRO A 164 3.90 10.68 -8.50
CA PRO A 164 4.74 10.78 -7.30
C PRO A 164 4.27 11.84 -6.28
N ALA A 165 3.62 12.92 -6.75
CA ALA A 165 3.08 13.96 -5.87
C ALA A 165 1.90 13.46 -5.00
N LYS A 166 1.33 12.30 -5.33
CA LYS A 166 0.23 11.65 -4.60
C LYS A 166 0.69 10.42 -3.83
N ALA A 167 1.96 10.33 -3.51
CA ALA A 167 2.50 9.25 -2.69
C ALA A 167 1.83 9.22 -1.30
N LEU A 168 1.56 8.01 -0.83
CA LEU A 168 1.02 7.76 0.51
C LEU A 168 2.05 7.00 1.33
N THR A 169 2.17 7.35 2.62
CA THR A 169 3.05 6.68 3.57
C THR A 169 2.23 5.92 4.59
N PHE A 170 2.54 4.64 4.72
CA PHE A 170 1.89 3.73 5.67
C PHE A 170 2.89 3.35 6.75
N TYR A 171 2.56 3.65 8.00
CA TYR A 171 3.37 3.30 9.16
C TYR A 171 2.86 2.01 9.77
N PHE A 172 3.78 1.20 10.29
CA PHE A 172 3.44 -0.01 11.01
C PHE A 172 4.32 -0.20 12.23
N SER A 173 3.81 -0.96 13.18
CA SER A 173 4.54 -1.38 14.38
C SER A 173 4.09 -2.77 14.76
N CYS A 174 5.02 -3.67 15.06
CA CYS A 174 4.72 -5.01 15.53
C CYS A 174 5.64 -5.41 16.70
N TYR A 175 5.07 -6.20 17.60
CA TYR A 175 5.75 -6.71 18.78
C TYR A 175 5.86 -8.23 18.65
N PRO A 176 7.04 -8.78 18.30
CA PRO A 176 7.23 -10.23 18.20
C PRO A 176 7.02 -10.91 19.54
N ARG A 177 6.40 -12.07 19.53
CA ARG A 177 6.11 -12.81 20.75
C ARG A 177 7.30 -13.56 21.34
N GLN A 178 8.27 -13.95 20.50
CA GLN A 178 9.36 -14.86 20.84
C GLN A 178 10.74 -14.37 20.40
N ALA A 179 10.85 -13.17 19.89
CA ALA A 179 12.13 -12.64 19.48
C ALA A 179 12.83 -12.02 20.68
N SER A 180 14.00 -12.52 21.03
CA SER A 180 14.92 -11.71 21.81
C SER A 180 15.45 -10.60 20.88
N PHE A 181 15.37 -9.38 21.35
CA PHE A 181 15.91 -8.19 20.68
C PHE A 181 17.27 -7.81 21.27
N ASN A 182 18.05 -8.75 21.72
CA ASN A 182 19.37 -8.48 22.27
C ASN A 182 20.38 -8.06 21.19
#